data_e11df13aa08aa87b97f23f60aa7f4659
#
_entry.id   e11df13aa08aa87b97f23f60aa7f4659
#
_cell.length_a   1.000
_cell.length_b   1.000
_cell.length_c   1.000
_cell.angle_alpha   90.00
_cell.angle_beta   90.00
_cell.angle_gamma   90.00
#
_symmetry.space_group_name_H-M   'P 1'
#
loop_
_entity.id
_entity.type
_entity.pdbx_description
1 polymer ?
#
loop_
_entity_poly.entity_id
_entity_poly.type
_entity_poly.pdbx_seq_one_letter_code
_entity_poly.pdbx_strand_id
1 'polypeptide(L)'
;MSSVGLVLGGGGITGAAYEFAALMAIRMATGWNPDDADIIIGTSAGATVAAVTRANRLTIETLTGGDHGRTEYVEHMNQFLLRRTRPTGFGRWVRHGLLPGLRKPGLEMTLGGPAPFDPAGIADYVEHLAGPLAREWPEKTTLITAFDLLDRRLVVFGSDDAPATSLGEAVAASSAVPMVYQPVEINGRPYVDGGVASGTSAHLVFEHAKNPLDFILIIAPMASEGERTNARFYEGIFDRLGSESLSRELEIIEATWPETDVVVLRPDAAVLAAARPNPMSVEQTIPTFLRTLAFLRRELAESHVWDLLEEHLS
;
A
#
# COMPACT_ATOMS: atom_id res chain seq x y z
N MET A 1 -16.27 -13.61 17.72
CA MET A 1 -15.48 -12.60 16.97
C MET A 1 -15.50 -13.02 15.52
N SER A 2 -15.84 -12.10 14.66
CA SER A 2 -15.82 -12.33 13.21
C SER A 2 -14.39 -12.53 12.72
N SER A 3 -14.24 -13.36 11.69
CA SER A 3 -12.97 -13.47 10.95
C SER A 3 -12.83 -12.31 9.98
N VAL A 4 -11.70 -11.59 10.07
CA VAL A 4 -11.52 -10.29 9.40
C VAL A 4 -10.34 -10.31 8.44
N GLY A 5 -10.59 -9.90 7.19
CA GLY A 5 -9.58 -9.57 6.20
C GLY A 5 -9.35 -8.06 6.13
N LEU A 6 -8.09 -7.62 6.13
CA LEU A 6 -7.71 -6.23 5.96
C LEU A 6 -6.88 -6.07 4.69
N VAL A 7 -7.38 -5.25 3.75
CA VAL A 7 -6.69 -4.95 2.49
C VAL A 7 -6.29 -3.49 2.45
N LEU A 8 -5.00 -3.23 2.30
CA LEU A 8 -4.38 -1.91 2.28
C LEU A 8 -3.78 -1.64 0.91
N GLY A 9 -4.35 -0.69 0.20
CA GLY A 9 -4.01 -0.42 -1.19
C GLY A 9 -2.79 0.47 -1.40
N GLY A 10 -2.35 0.60 -2.63
CA GLY A 10 -1.33 1.56 -3.02
C GLY A 10 -1.83 3.00 -2.96
N GLY A 11 -0.92 3.95 -2.77
CA GLY A 11 -1.30 5.37 -2.73
C GLY A 11 -0.15 6.33 -2.48
N GLY A 12 1.09 5.84 -2.50
CA GLY A 12 2.28 6.64 -2.18
C GLY A 12 2.26 7.13 -0.72
N ILE A 13 3.07 8.13 -0.40
CA ILE A 13 3.23 8.66 0.97
C ILE A 13 1.91 9.20 1.52
N THR A 14 1.14 9.92 0.71
CA THR A 14 -0.17 10.45 1.15
C THR A 14 -1.24 9.37 1.26
N GLY A 15 -1.12 8.29 0.47
CA GLY A 15 -1.97 7.10 0.62
C GLY A 15 -1.72 6.40 1.94
N ALA A 16 -0.47 6.21 2.35
CA ALA A 16 -0.15 5.69 3.68
C ALA A 16 -0.76 6.54 4.81
N ALA A 17 -0.72 7.89 4.68
CA ALA A 17 -1.36 8.77 5.65
C ALA A 17 -2.89 8.63 5.69
N TYR A 18 -3.53 8.39 4.54
CA TYR A 18 -4.96 8.08 4.45
C TYR A 18 -5.30 6.78 5.17
N GLU A 19 -4.59 5.70 4.88
CA GLU A 19 -4.80 4.38 5.50
C GLU A 19 -4.55 4.41 7.00
N PHE A 20 -3.49 5.09 7.41
CA PHE A 20 -3.17 5.26 8.82
C PHE A 20 -4.30 5.98 9.57
N ALA A 21 -4.83 7.06 8.99
CA ALA A 21 -5.97 7.78 9.55
C ALA A 21 -7.24 6.91 9.58
N ALA A 22 -7.47 6.12 8.54
CA ALA A 22 -8.63 5.23 8.47
C ALA A 22 -8.60 4.16 9.56
N LEU A 23 -7.48 3.46 9.71
CA LEU A 23 -7.32 2.45 10.77
C LEU A 23 -7.41 3.05 12.16
N MET A 24 -6.83 4.23 12.39
CA MET A 24 -6.97 4.92 13.67
C MET A 24 -8.41 5.34 13.96
N ALA A 25 -9.14 5.87 12.96
CA ALA A 25 -10.53 6.26 13.14
C ALA A 25 -11.42 5.06 13.49
N ILE A 26 -11.25 3.93 12.80
CA ILE A 26 -11.98 2.68 13.07
C ILE A 26 -11.63 2.17 14.47
N ARG A 27 -10.34 2.08 14.82
CA ARG A 27 -9.92 1.67 16.18
C ARG A 27 -10.51 2.54 17.28
N MET A 28 -10.59 3.85 17.05
CA MET A 28 -11.19 4.78 18.03
C MET A 28 -12.70 4.62 18.13
N ALA A 29 -13.37 4.29 17.05
CA ALA A 29 -14.82 4.15 17.00
C ALA A 29 -15.31 2.80 17.53
N THR A 30 -14.64 1.69 17.19
CA THR A 30 -15.06 0.32 17.53
C THR A 30 -14.28 -0.31 18.68
N GLY A 31 -13.08 0.19 18.99
CA GLY A 31 -12.14 -0.45 19.93
C GLY A 31 -11.33 -1.59 19.29
N TRP A 32 -11.64 -1.99 18.05
CA TRP A 32 -10.92 -3.06 17.35
C TRP A 32 -9.45 -2.71 17.11
N ASN A 33 -8.57 -3.66 17.35
CA ASN A 33 -7.16 -3.50 17.01
C ASN A 33 -6.90 -4.05 15.62
N PRO A 34 -6.46 -3.24 14.63
CA PRO A 34 -6.21 -3.72 13.27
C PRO A 34 -5.19 -4.87 13.16
N ASP A 35 -4.32 -5.05 14.16
CA ASP A 35 -3.45 -6.22 14.23
C ASP A 35 -4.23 -7.54 14.45
N ASP A 36 -5.48 -7.48 14.92
CA ASP A 36 -6.30 -8.67 15.13
C ASP A 36 -6.91 -9.22 13.84
N ALA A 37 -6.74 -8.54 12.70
CA ALA A 37 -7.11 -9.09 11.40
C ALA A 37 -6.45 -10.45 11.14
N ASP A 38 -7.25 -11.45 10.70
CA ASP A 38 -6.77 -12.81 10.39
C ASP A 38 -5.77 -12.82 9.23
N ILE A 39 -6.00 -11.94 8.26
CA ILE A 39 -5.12 -11.73 7.11
C ILE A 39 -4.99 -10.23 6.81
N ILE A 40 -3.76 -9.77 6.59
CA ILE A 40 -3.49 -8.43 6.07
C ILE A 40 -2.82 -8.56 4.71
N ILE A 41 -3.36 -7.85 3.71
CA ILE A 41 -2.75 -7.71 2.39
C ILE A 41 -2.33 -6.26 2.20
N GLY A 42 -1.07 -6.02 1.87
CA GLY A 42 -0.52 -4.69 1.64
C GLY A 42 0.12 -4.53 0.27
N THR A 43 -0.21 -3.44 -0.42
CA THR A 43 0.38 -3.06 -1.70
C THR A 43 0.98 -1.67 -1.57
N SER A 44 2.26 -1.46 -1.93
CA SER A 44 2.91 -0.14 -1.94
C SER A 44 2.81 0.58 -0.59
N ALA A 45 2.11 1.70 -0.53
CA ALA A 45 1.80 2.41 0.73
C ALA A 45 1.21 1.49 1.79
N GLY A 46 0.22 0.67 1.39
CA GLY A 46 -0.43 -0.29 2.25
C GLY A 46 0.50 -1.36 2.80
N ALA A 47 1.56 -1.71 2.08
CA ALA A 47 2.59 -2.61 2.60
C ALA A 47 3.32 -2.01 3.82
N THR A 48 3.64 -0.72 3.79
CA THR A 48 4.22 -0.01 4.94
C THR A 48 3.24 0.03 6.12
N VAL A 49 1.98 0.36 5.85
CA VAL A 49 0.94 0.42 6.90
C VAL A 49 0.67 -0.97 7.48
N ALA A 50 0.68 -2.03 6.66
CA ALA A 50 0.57 -3.43 7.12
C ALA A 50 1.72 -3.79 8.09
N ALA A 51 2.96 -3.42 7.76
CA ALA A 51 4.12 -3.67 8.63
C ALA A 51 3.99 -2.94 9.97
N VAL A 52 3.57 -1.67 9.96
CA VAL A 52 3.33 -0.88 11.18
C VAL A 52 2.19 -1.45 12.02
N THR A 53 1.13 -1.92 11.37
CA THR A 53 -0.04 -2.55 12.01
C THR A 53 0.39 -3.84 12.72
N ARG A 54 1.11 -4.73 12.03
CA ARG A 54 1.62 -5.99 12.60
C ARG A 54 2.65 -5.77 13.71
N ALA A 55 3.37 -4.67 13.68
CA ALA A 55 4.25 -4.28 14.77
C ALA A 55 3.50 -3.68 15.98
N ASN A 56 2.18 -3.55 15.91
CA ASN A 56 1.32 -2.88 16.89
C ASN A 56 1.78 -1.44 17.21
N ARG A 57 2.26 -0.74 16.19
CA ARG A 57 2.79 0.63 16.28
C ARG A 57 1.95 1.66 15.53
N LEU A 58 0.66 1.38 15.35
CA LEU A 58 -0.28 2.31 14.73
C LEU A 58 -0.64 3.43 15.73
N THR A 59 0.27 4.41 15.90
CA THR A 59 0.12 5.53 16.85
C THR A 59 0.40 6.87 16.17
N ILE A 60 -0.10 7.97 16.75
CA ILE A 60 0.17 9.32 16.24
C ILE A 60 1.68 9.61 16.25
N GLU A 61 2.39 9.17 17.28
CA GLU A 61 3.84 9.34 17.40
C GLU A 61 4.58 8.67 16.24
N THR A 62 4.13 7.49 15.81
CA THR A 62 4.70 6.80 14.64
C THR A 62 4.50 7.61 13.36
N LEU A 63 3.31 8.20 13.18
CA LEU A 63 3.01 9.02 12.01
C LEU A 63 3.78 10.35 12.00
N THR A 64 3.93 10.99 13.18
CA THR A 64 4.50 12.34 13.28
C THR A 64 5.98 12.36 13.62
N GLY A 65 6.57 11.21 13.94
CA GLY A 65 7.95 11.11 14.43
C GLY A 65 8.13 11.60 15.88
N GLY A 66 7.06 11.67 16.69
CA GLY A 66 7.09 12.13 18.07
C GLY A 66 7.12 13.65 18.21
N ASP A 67 7.96 14.17 19.12
CA ASP A 67 8.04 15.61 19.45
C ASP A 67 8.77 16.48 18.42
N HIS A 68 9.04 15.95 17.22
CA HIS A 68 9.73 16.69 16.17
C HIS A 68 8.84 17.77 15.54
N GLY A 69 9.42 18.92 15.28
CA GLY A 69 8.73 19.96 14.50
C GLY A 69 8.44 19.50 13.06
N ARG A 70 7.41 20.08 12.42
CA ARG A 70 7.01 19.69 11.05
C ARG A 70 8.16 19.67 10.05
N THR A 71 9.07 20.64 10.12
CA THR A 71 10.22 20.72 9.20
C THR A 71 11.19 19.56 9.43
N GLU A 72 11.51 19.28 10.71
CA GLU A 72 12.40 18.20 11.09
C GLU A 72 11.83 16.82 10.70
N TYR A 73 10.52 16.62 10.88
CA TYR A 73 9.82 15.43 10.42
C TYR A 73 9.92 15.24 8.90
N VAL A 74 9.68 16.30 8.12
CA VAL A 74 9.78 16.24 6.65
C VAL A 74 11.22 15.94 6.21
N GLU A 75 12.22 16.56 6.84
CA GLU A 75 13.63 16.29 6.56
C GLU A 75 14.00 14.84 6.90
N HIS A 76 13.55 14.35 8.03
CA HIS A 76 13.78 12.98 8.48
C HIS A 76 13.17 11.96 7.50
N MET A 77 11.90 12.11 7.13
CA MET A 77 11.28 11.24 6.14
C MET A 77 11.99 11.28 4.78
N ASN A 78 12.39 12.47 4.33
CA ASN A 78 13.11 12.63 3.06
C ASN A 78 14.46 11.92 3.04
N GLN A 79 15.18 11.85 4.17
CA GLN A 79 16.44 11.13 4.29
C GLN A 79 16.29 9.63 4.01
N PHE A 80 15.16 9.05 4.38
CA PHE A 80 14.85 7.65 4.08
C PHE A 80 14.21 7.51 2.69
N LEU A 81 13.07 8.14 2.47
CA LEU A 81 12.21 7.85 1.32
C LEU A 81 12.72 8.46 0.01
N LEU A 82 13.47 9.57 0.07
CA LEU A 82 14.00 10.23 -1.12
C LEU A 82 15.53 10.22 -1.15
N ARG A 83 16.14 9.16 -0.62
CA ARG A 83 17.58 8.96 -0.63
C ARG A 83 18.09 8.80 -2.07
N ARG A 84 18.81 9.80 -2.56
CA ARG A 84 19.38 9.76 -3.91
C ARG A 84 20.54 8.78 -3.99
N THR A 85 20.58 8.03 -5.06
CA THR A 85 21.69 7.13 -5.36
C THR A 85 22.12 7.25 -6.82
N ARG A 86 23.31 6.74 -7.12
CA ARG A 86 23.71 6.57 -8.53
C ARG A 86 22.87 5.45 -9.13
N PRO A 87 22.30 5.65 -10.33
CA PRO A 87 21.54 4.59 -11.00
C PRO A 87 22.39 3.32 -11.12
N THR A 88 21.99 2.26 -10.45
CA THR A 88 22.58 0.93 -10.54
C THR A 88 21.76 0.07 -11.51
N GLY A 89 22.29 -1.09 -11.86
CA GLY A 89 21.53 -2.02 -12.73
C GLY A 89 21.38 -1.56 -14.20
N PHE A 90 22.06 -0.48 -14.62
CA PHE A 90 21.99 0.00 -16.01
C PHE A 90 22.35 -1.10 -17.01
N GLY A 91 23.42 -1.87 -16.77
CA GLY A 91 23.82 -2.98 -17.63
C GLY A 91 22.75 -4.09 -17.68
N ARG A 92 22.11 -4.40 -16.54
CA ARG A 92 20.98 -5.34 -16.49
C ARG A 92 19.80 -4.80 -17.28
N TRP A 93 19.42 -3.55 -17.07
CA TRP A 93 18.32 -2.91 -17.80
C TRP A 93 18.57 -2.88 -19.32
N VAL A 94 19.80 -2.55 -19.74
CA VAL A 94 20.18 -2.61 -21.17
C VAL A 94 20.04 -4.03 -21.70
N ARG A 95 20.53 -5.04 -20.99
CA ARG A 95 20.53 -6.43 -21.43
C ARG A 95 19.13 -7.06 -21.46
N HIS A 96 18.32 -6.82 -20.43
CA HIS A 96 17.04 -7.50 -20.25
C HIS A 96 15.82 -6.64 -20.60
N GLY A 97 15.95 -5.31 -20.57
CA GLY A 97 14.88 -4.36 -20.91
C GLY A 97 15.08 -3.70 -22.27
N LEU A 98 16.14 -2.92 -22.43
CA LEU A 98 16.33 -2.09 -23.61
C LEU A 98 16.58 -2.91 -24.89
N LEU A 99 17.55 -3.82 -24.90
CA LEU A 99 17.89 -4.60 -26.09
C LEU A 99 16.73 -5.50 -26.56
N PRO A 100 16.04 -6.27 -25.70
CA PRO A 100 14.85 -6.99 -26.11
C PRO A 100 13.70 -6.04 -26.49
N GLY A 101 13.54 -4.92 -25.78
CA GLY A 101 12.50 -3.91 -26.01
C GLY A 101 12.60 -3.21 -27.38
N LEU A 102 13.79 -3.11 -27.96
CA LEU A 102 13.96 -2.61 -29.34
C LEU A 102 13.32 -3.52 -30.39
N ARG A 103 13.16 -4.81 -30.08
CA ARG A 103 12.53 -5.79 -30.98
C ARG A 103 11.07 -6.01 -30.63
N LYS A 104 10.76 -6.09 -29.33
CA LYS A 104 9.41 -6.22 -28.78
C LYS A 104 9.36 -5.36 -27.52
N PRO A 105 8.73 -4.17 -27.56
CA PRO A 105 8.54 -3.35 -26.36
C PRO A 105 7.89 -4.16 -25.24
N GLY A 106 8.55 -4.22 -24.09
CA GLY A 106 8.10 -4.97 -22.93
C GLY A 106 8.08 -4.08 -21.67
N LEU A 107 7.40 -4.54 -20.65
CA LEU A 107 7.29 -3.82 -19.38
C LEU A 107 8.66 -3.51 -18.77
N GLU A 108 9.63 -4.41 -18.90
CA GLU A 108 10.98 -4.24 -18.34
C GLU A 108 11.71 -3.03 -18.91
N MET A 109 11.40 -2.65 -20.16
CA MET A 109 11.98 -1.47 -20.77
C MET A 109 11.55 -0.19 -20.05
N THR A 110 10.30 -0.13 -19.61
CA THR A 110 9.73 1.05 -18.96
C THR A 110 9.81 0.97 -17.43
N LEU A 111 9.49 -0.17 -16.85
CA LEU A 111 9.36 -0.34 -15.40
C LEU A 111 10.70 -0.64 -14.70
N GLY A 112 11.63 -1.31 -15.39
CA GLY A 112 12.96 -1.67 -14.86
C GLY A 112 14.05 -0.65 -15.12
N GLY A 113 13.72 0.53 -15.63
CA GLY A 113 14.67 1.59 -15.98
C GLY A 113 15.39 2.18 -14.77
N PRO A 114 16.55 2.84 -15.02
CA PRO A 114 17.26 3.53 -13.96
C PRO A 114 16.42 4.66 -13.36
N ALA A 115 16.41 4.77 -12.04
CA ALA A 115 15.64 5.75 -11.29
C ALA A 115 16.52 6.46 -10.24
N PRO A 116 16.14 7.67 -9.80
CA PRO A 116 17.00 8.51 -8.98
C PRO A 116 17.09 8.10 -7.50
N PHE A 117 16.09 7.34 -6.98
CA PHE A 117 16.01 7.02 -5.56
C PHE A 117 16.32 5.54 -5.27
N ASP A 118 16.94 5.34 -4.11
CA ASP A 118 17.33 4.04 -3.58
C ASP A 118 16.19 3.43 -2.76
N PRO A 119 15.63 2.30 -3.16
CA PRO A 119 14.55 1.65 -2.41
C PRO A 119 15.02 1.09 -1.05
N ALA A 120 16.33 0.91 -0.82
CA ALA A 120 16.84 0.50 0.49
C ALA A 120 16.48 1.50 1.59
N GLY A 121 16.32 2.78 1.24
CA GLY A 121 15.82 3.78 2.18
C GLY A 121 14.40 3.49 2.68
N ILE A 122 13.57 2.82 1.88
CA ILE A 122 12.24 2.38 2.31
C ILE A 122 12.36 1.26 3.35
N ALA A 123 13.25 0.27 3.13
CA ALA A 123 13.49 -0.80 4.11
C ALA A 123 13.99 -0.24 5.44
N ASP A 124 14.95 0.72 5.39
CA ASP A 124 15.46 1.42 6.58
C ASP A 124 14.33 2.17 7.31
N TYR A 125 13.42 2.80 6.56
CA TYR A 125 12.25 3.49 7.12
C TYR A 125 11.27 2.52 7.78
N VAL A 126 10.99 1.38 7.15
CA VAL A 126 10.16 0.33 7.74
C VAL A 126 10.79 -0.22 9.03
N GLU A 127 12.10 -0.39 9.07
CA GLU A 127 12.80 -0.78 10.30
C GLU A 127 12.64 0.28 11.40
N HIS A 128 12.72 1.56 11.05
CA HIS A 128 12.46 2.64 12.00
C HIS A 128 11.02 2.59 12.54
N LEU A 129 10.03 2.33 11.69
CA LEU A 129 8.61 2.30 12.08
C LEU A 129 8.21 1.00 12.79
N ALA A 130 8.52 -0.15 12.22
CA ALA A 130 8.10 -1.47 12.72
C ALA A 130 9.11 -2.12 13.68
N GLY A 131 10.32 -1.54 13.81
CA GLY A 131 11.37 -2.04 14.69
C GLY A 131 11.89 -3.41 14.25
N PRO A 132 12.18 -4.33 15.21
CA PRO A 132 12.76 -5.65 14.89
C PRO A 132 11.94 -6.47 13.92
N LEU A 133 10.61 -6.32 13.90
CA LEU A 133 9.72 -7.07 13.00
C LEU A 133 10.06 -6.83 11.51
N ALA A 134 10.64 -5.68 11.16
CA ALA A 134 11.08 -5.41 9.79
C ALA A 134 12.11 -6.41 9.26
N ARG A 135 12.89 -7.05 10.13
CA ARG A 135 13.91 -8.04 9.78
C ARG A 135 13.40 -9.47 9.75
N GLU A 136 12.17 -9.68 10.16
CA GLU A 136 11.52 -10.97 10.29
C GLU A 136 10.26 -11.02 9.43
N TRP A 137 9.39 -12.00 9.64
CA TRP A 137 8.06 -12.07 9.07
C TRP A 137 7.03 -12.22 10.19
N PRO A 138 5.87 -11.52 10.13
CA PRO A 138 4.83 -11.64 11.15
C PRO A 138 4.29 -13.07 11.27
N GLU A 139 3.95 -13.50 12.50
CA GLU A 139 3.32 -14.80 12.73
C GLU A 139 1.90 -14.88 12.16
N LYS A 140 1.15 -13.77 12.26
CA LYS A 140 -0.19 -13.64 11.66
C LYS A 140 -0.07 -13.46 10.16
N THR A 141 -0.97 -14.07 9.41
CA THR A 141 -0.95 -14.03 7.93
C THR A 141 -0.84 -12.59 7.42
N THR A 142 0.25 -12.32 6.75
CA THR A 142 0.57 -10.99 6.21
C THR A 142 1.16 -11.16 4.82
N LEU A 143 0.55 -10.53 3.84
CA LEU A 143 0.90 -10.68 2.44
C LEU A 143 1.29 -9.32 1.88
N ILE A 144 2.46 -9.26 1.26
CA ILE A 144 2.99 -8.05 0.63
C ILE A 144 3.16 -8.31 -0.86
N THR A 145 2.52 -7.51 -1.69
CA THR A 145 2.52 -7.71 -3.14
C THR A 145 3.66 -6.94 -3.80
N ALA A 146 4.34 -7.56 -4.75
CA ALA A 146 5.30 -6.88 -5.63
C ALA A 146 5.24 -7.48 -7.05
N PHE A 147 5.75 -6.75 -8.04
CA PHE A 147 5.75 -7.20 -9.43
C PHE A 147 7.15 -7.66 -9.86
N ASP A 148 7.26 -8.94 -10.23
CA ASP A 148 8.49 -9.53 -10.76
C ASP A 148 8.67 -9.12 -12.23
N LEU A 149 9.76 -8.41 -12.51
CA LEU A 149 10.04 -7.91 -13.86
C LEU A 149 10.46 -9.01 -14.85
N LEU A 150 11.01 -10.13 -14.38
CA LEU A 150 11.47 -11.22 -15.25
C LEU A 150 10.30 -12.13 -15.66
N ASP A 151 9.51 -12.57 -14.68
CA ASP A 151 8.36 -13.44 -14.94
C ASP A 151 7.09 -12.68 -15.30
N ARG A 152 7.09 -11.34 -15.16
CA ARG A 152 5.97 -10.44 -15.48
C ARG A 152 4.69 -10.82 -14.74
N ARG A 153 4.81 -11.13 -13.49
CA ARG A 153 3.70 -11.55 -12.64
C ARG A 153 3.73 -10.89 -11.27
N LEU A 154 2.59 -10.83 -10.66
CA LEU A 154 2.48 -10.48 -9.25
C LEU A 154 3.15 -11.59 -8.42
N VAL A 155 3.91 -11.20 -7.43
CA VAL A 155 4.47 -12.06 -6.38
C VAL A 155 3.89 -11.62 -5.06
N VAL A 156 3.49 -12.58 -4.24
CA VAL A 156 2.84 -12.36 -2.95
C VAL A 156 3.79 -12.83 -1.86
N PHE A 157 4.65 -11.94 -1.38
CA PHE A 157 5.55 -12.25 -0.27
C PHE A 157 4.75 -12.58 0.99
N GLY A 158 5.18 -13.62 1.70
CA GLY A 158 4.46 -14.17 2.85
C GLY A 158 3.58 -15.37 2.50
N SER A 159 3.40 -15.69 1.22
CA SER A 159 2.82 -16.95 0.78
C SER A 159 3.87 -18.07 0.72
N ASP A 160 3.42 -19.32 0.73
CA ASP A 160 4.30 -20.50 0.71
C ASP A 160 5.17 -20.58 -0.56
N ASP A 161 4.68 -20.06 -1.67
CA ASP A 161 5.37 -20.06 -2.98
C ASP A 161 6.30 -18.87 -3.20
N ALA A 162 6.32 -17.91 -2.28
CA ALA A 162 7.14 -16.71 -2.42
C ALA A 162 8.60 -16.96 -2.01
N PRO A 163 9.55 -16.22 -2.62
CA PRO A 163 10.93 -16.26 -2.16
C PRO A 163 11.04 -15.75 -0.72
N ALA A 164 11.85 -16.42 0.09
CA ALA A 164 12.13 -15.97 1.45
C ALA A 164 12.81 -14.59 1.43
N THR A 165 12.27 -13.67 2.23
CA THR A 165 12.80 -12.30 2.40
C THR A 165 12.33 -11.75 3.75
N SER A 166 12.89 -10.64 4.19
CA SER A 166 12.41 -9.91 5.37
C SER A 166 11.17 -9.05 5.02
N LEU A 167 10.38 -8.72 6.03
CA LEU A 167 9.23 -7.83 5.85
C LEU A 167 9.67 -6.47 5.27
N GLY A 168 10.77 -5.89 5.75
CA GLY A 168 11.29 -4.61 5.27
C GLY A 168 11.70 -4.65 3.79
N GLU A 169 12.36 -5.74 3.34
CA GLU A 169 12.72 -5.90 1.93
C GLU A 169 11.49 -6.11 1.04
N ALA A 170 10.51 -6.89 1.51
CA ALA A 170 9.25 -7.08 0.78
C ALA A 170 8.47 -5.75 0.63
N VAL A 171 8.41 -4.93 1.71
CA VAL A 171 7.79 -3.60 1.66
C VAL A 171 8.55 -2.67 0.72
N ALA A 172 9.89 -2.70 0.74
CA ALA A 172 10.69 -1.91 -0.19
C ALA A 172 10.43 -2.32 -1.66
N ALA A 173 10.33 -3.62 -1.93
CA ALA A 173 9.99 -4.14 -3.25
C ALA A 173 8.58 -3.71 -3.69
N SER A 174 7.61 -3.82 -2.77
CA SER A 174 6.23 -3.40 -2.97
C SER A 174 6.07 -1.91 -3.25
N SER A 175 6.97 -1.10 -2.72
CA SER A 175 6.93 0.37 -2.81
C SER A 175 7.93 0.94 -3.82
N ALA A 176 8.62 0.10 -4.59
CA ALA A 176 9.58 0.51 -5.62
C ALA A 176 8.87 1.01 -6.88
N VAL A 177 8.23 2.18 -6.78
CA VAL A 177 7.48 2.81 -7.87
C VAL A 177 8.39 3.02 -9.08
N PRO A 178 8.06 2.48 -10.27
CA PRO A 178 8.85 2.65 -11.47
C PRO A 178 9.12 4.12 -11.81
N MET A 179 10.31 4.42 -12.32
CA MET A 179 10.82 5.77 -12.63
C MET A 179 11.09 6.66 -11.39
N VAL A 180 10.63 6.28 -10.22
CA VAL A 180 10.92 6.96 -8.94
C VAL A 180 12.04 6.21 -8.22
N TYR A 181 11.85 4.93 -7.97
CA TYR A 181 12.82 4.06 -7.33
C TYR A 181 13.42 3.04 -8.28
N GLN A 182 14.65 2.63 -7.96
CA GLN A 182 15.26 1.50 -8.64
C GLN A 182 14.54 0.20 -8.24
N PRO A 183 14.50 -0.83 -9.12
CA PRO A 183 14.00 -2.14 -8.72
C PRO A 183 14.76 -2.71 -7.53
N VAL A 184 14.05 -3.34 -6.60
CA VAL A 184 14.64 -4.09 -5.48
C VAL A 184 15.09 -5.46 -5.96
N GLU A 185 16.30 -5.85 -5.63
CA GLU A 185 16.83 -7.19 -5.92
C GLU A 185 16.64 -8.11 -4.71
N ILE A 186 15.79 -9.13 -4.85
CA ILE A 186 15.62 -10.20 -3.85
C ILE A 186 16.00 -11.53 -4.51
N ASN A 187 16.96 -12.24 -3.95
CA ASN A 187 17.47 -13.51 -4.47
C ASN A 187 17.87 -13.45 -5.97
N GLY A 188 18.45 -12.32 -6.40
CA GLY A 188 18.89 -12.09 -7.79
C GLY A 188 17.76 -11.78 -8.77
N ARG A 189 16.54 -11.55 -8.31
CA ARG A 189 15.39 -11.17 -9.14
C ARG A 189 14.97 -9.72 -8.85
N PRO A 190 14.70 -8.91 -9.88
CA PRO A 190 14.27 -7.54 -9.73
C PRO A 190 12.76 -7.42 -9.55
N TYR A 191 12.35 -6.72 -8.51
CA TYR A 191 10.96 -6.42 -8.20
C TYR A 191 10.69 -4.93 -8.24
N VAL A 192 9.47 -4.57 -8.62
CA VAL A 192 8.94 -3.21 -8.56
C VAL A 192 7.58 -3.22 -7.86
N ASP A 193 7.03 -2.03 -7.63
CA ASP A 193 5.75 -1.81 -6.94
C ASP A 193 4.64 -2.75 -7.43
N GLY A 194 3.95 -3.40 -6.49
CA GLY A 194 2.83 -4.28 -6.76
C GLY A 194 1.64 -3.60 -7.43
N GLY A 195 1.51 -2.29 -7.24
CA GLY A 195 0.50 -1.46 -7.89
C GLY A 195 0.58 -1.43 -9.42
N VAL A 196 1.68 -1.92 -10.00
CA VAL A 196 1.79 -2.17 -11.46
C VAL A 196 0.77 -3.23 -11.93
N ALA A 197 0.48 -4.22 -11.10
CA ALA A 197 -0.48 -5.28 -11.40
C ALA A 197 -1.88 -4.95 -10.88
N SER A 198 -1.98 -4.55 -9.60
CA SER A 198 -3.22 -4.12 -8.96
C SER A 198 -2.96 -3.14 -7.84
N GLY A 199 -3.77 -2.09 -7.75
CA GLY A 199 -3.68 -1.09 -6.70
C GLY A 199 -4.06 -1.60 -5.31
N THR A 200 -4.92 -2.61 -5.21
CA THR A 200 -5.42 -3.18 -3.96
C THR A 200 -5.08 -4.65 -3.78
N SER A 201 -5.12 -5.43 -4.86
CA SER A 201 -4.95 -6.89 -4.82
C SER A 201 -5.93 -7.59 -3.86
N ALA A 202 -7.15 -7.05 -3.71
CA ALA A 202 -8.12 -7.52 -2.72
C ALA A 202 -8.58 -8.96 -2.97
N HIS A 203 -8.56 -9.42 -4.23
CA HIS A 203 -8.86 -10.80 -4.59
C HIS A 203 -7.96 -11.83 -3.91
N LEU A 204 -6.74 -11.46 -3.49
CA LEU A 204 -5.84 -12.38 -2.82
C LEU A 204 -6.34 -12.86 -1.45
N VAL A 205 -7.34 -12.18 -0.87
CA VAL A 205 -7.95 -12.62 0.39
C VAL A 205 -8.48 -14.05 0.27
N PHE A 206 -9.26 -14.36 -0.79
CA PHE A 206 -9.81 -15.69 -0.96
C PHE A 206 -8.79 -16.73 -1.43
N GLU A 207 -7.67 -16.32 -2.04
CA GLU A 207 -6.62 -17.23 -2.45
C GLU A 207 -5.76 -17.71 -1.28
N HIS A 208 -5.67 -16.91 -0.21
CA HIS A 208 -4.75 -17.15 0.90
C HIS A 208 -5.42 -17.31 2.27
N ALA A 209 -6.68 -16.91 2.44
CA ALA A 209 -7.41 -17.24 3.65
C ALA A 209 -7.80 -18.73 3.63
N LYS A 210 -7.68 -19.40 4.78
CA LYS A 210 -7.97 -20.83 4.92
C LYS A 210 -9.45 -21.17 4.75
N ASN A 211 -10.31 -20.23 5.13
CA ASN A 211 -11.77 -20.35 5.06
C ASN A 211 -12.35 -19.01 4.60
N PRO A 212 -13.60 -18.96 4.11
CA PRO A 212 -14.30 -17.70 3.90
C PRO A 212 -14.28 -16.84 5.17
N LEU A 213 -14.08 -15.55 4.99
CA LEU A 213 -14.09 -14.59 6.07
C LEU A 213 -15.50 -14.03 6.28
N ASP A 214 -15.81 -13.63 7.51
CA ASP A 214 -17.08 -12.96 7.81
C ASP A 214 -17.07 -11.52 7.28
N PHE A 215 -15.92 -10.87 7.31
CA PHE A 215 -15.79 -9.45 6.96
C PHE A 215 -14.47 -9.13 6.24
N ILE A 216 -14.53 -8.24 5.25
CA ILE A 216 -13.35 -7.70 4.56
C ILE A 216 -13.40 -6.17 4.59
N LEU A 217 -12.39 -5.56 5.21
CA LEU A 217 -12.16 -4.12 5.17
C LEU A 217 -11.11 -3.78 4.12
N ILE A 218 -11.50 -3.02 3.10
CA ILE A 218 -10.62 -2.56 2.02
C ILE A 218 -10.42 -1.06 2.15
N ILE A 219 -9.17 -0.62 2.30
CA ILE A 219 -8.81 0.80 2.29
C ILE A 219 -8.06 1.08 0.99
N ALA A 220 -8.67 1.86 0.10
CA ALA A 220 -8.24 2.01 -1.29
C ALA A 220 -7.94 3.48 -1.66
N PRO A 221 -6.75 4.01 -1.32
CA PRO A 221 -6.40 5.42 -1.50
C PRO A 221 -6.43 5.90 -2.96
N MET A 222 -6.28 5.00 -3.93
CA MET A 222 -6.25 5.31 -5.37
C MET A 222 -7.52 4.90 -6.12
N ALA A 223 -8.57 4.51 -5.41
CA ALA A 223 -9.83 4.10 -6.02
C ALA A 223 -10.96 5.10 -5.72
N SER A 224 -10.75 6.40 -5.98
CA SER A 224 -11.77 7.42 -5.72
C SER A 224 -12.97 7.26 -6.65
N GLU A 225 -14.17 7.54 -6.15
CA GLU A 225 -15.41 7.52 -6.94
C GLU A 225 -15.67 8.82 -7.71
N GLY A 226 -14.98 9.89 -7.40
CA GLY A 226 -15.16 11.21 -7.99
C GLY A 226 -14.11 11.56 -9.03
N GLU A 227 -14.54 12.20 -10.14
CA GLU A 227 -13.59 12.84 -11.03
C GLU A 227 -12.80 13.92 -10.27
N ARG A 228 -11.48 13.82 -10.26
CA ARG A 228 -10.62 14.88 -9.73
C ARG A 228 -10.79 16.14 -10.57
N THR A 229 -11.51 17.11 -10.08
CA THR A 229 -11.53 18.44 -10.70
C THR A 229 -10.11 19.00 -10.78
N ASN A 230 -9.63 19.31 -11.99
CA ASN A 230 -8.26 19.76 -12.28
C ASN A 230 -7.16 18.70 -12.01
N ALA A 231 -7.45 17.41 -12.17
CA ALA A 231 -6.45 16.36 -12.14
C ALA A 231 -5.39 16.59 -13.23
N ARG A 232 -4.12 16.35 -12.89
CA ARG A 232 -3.10 16.20 -13.93
C ARG A 232 -3.38 14.92 -14.69
N PHE A 233 -3.06 14.91 -15.99
CA PHE A 233 -3.36 13.78 -16.90
C PHE A 233 -2.98 12.41 -16.33
N TYR A 234 -1.81 12.31 -15.68
CA TYR A 234 -1.35 11.05 -15.07
C TYR A 234 -2.12 10.65 -13.78
N GLU A 235 -2.59 11.62 -12.99
CA GLU A 235 -3.38 11.34 -11.76
C GLU A 235 -4.71 10.67 -12.10
N GLY A 236 -5.39 11.16 -13.13
CA GLY A 236 -6.64 10.58 -13.60
C GLY A 236 -6.47 9.17 -14.18
N ILE A 237 -5.31 8.87 -14.79
CA ILE A 237 -5.02 7.52 -15.30
C ILE A 237 -4.86 6.53 -14.13
N PHE A 238 -4.07 6.89 -13.09
CA PHE A 238 -3.85 6.00 -11.95
C PHE A 238 -5.12 5.75 -11.15
N ASP A 239 -5.95 6.79 -10.92
CA ASP A 239 -7.24 6.62 -10.22
C ASP A 239 -8.19 5.73 -11.02
N ARG A 240 -8.25 5.91 -12.33
CA ARG A 240 -9.12 5.10 -13.19
C ARG A 240 -8.70 3.64 -13.20
N LEU A 241 -7.40 3.38 -13.35
CA LEU A 241 -6.86 2.02 -13.31
C LEU A 241 -7.09 1.36 -11.94
N GLY A 242 -6.89 2.12 -10.85
CA GLY A 242 -7.15 1.65 -9.50
C GLY A 242 -8.62 1.31 -9.25
N SER A 243 -9.53 2.18 -9.69
CA SER A 243 -10.98 1.95 -9.54
C SER A 243 -11.49 0.80 -10.40
N GLU A 244 -11.03 0.67 -11.65
CA GLU A 244 -11.40 -0.44 -12.53
C GLU A 244 -10.87 -1.79 -12.03
N SER A 245 -9.65 -1.82 -11.46
CA SER A 245 -9.08 -3.01 -10.85
C SER A 245 -9.88 -3.44 -9.63
N LEU A 246 -10.14 -2.51 -8.72
CA LEU A 246 -10.90 -2.79 -7.51
C LEU A 246 -12.32 -3.27 -7.81
N SER A 247 -13.02 -2.69 -8.79
CA SER A 247 -14.37 -3.12 -9.15
C SER A 247 -14.38 -4.59 -9.60
N ARG A 248 -13.41 -5.02 -10.40
CA ARG A 248 -13.29 -6.43 -10.81
C ARG A 248 -12.97 -7.35 -9.63
N GLU A 249 -12.11 -6.89 -8.71
CA GLU A 249 -11.75 -7.67 -7.52
C GLU A 249 -12.97 -7.85 -6.60
N LEU A 250 -13.81 -6.83 -6.44
CA LEU A 250 -15.05 -6.91 -5.68
C LEU A 250 -16.05 -7.89 -6.32
N GLU A 251 -16.22 -7.85 -7.64
CA GLU A 251 -17.06 -8.83 -8.36
C GLU A 251 -16.58 -10.28 -8.12
N ILE A 252 -15.26 -10.49 -8.07
CA ILE A 252 -14.68 -11.82 -7.79
C ILE A 252 -14.94 -12.24 -6.34
N ILE A 253 -14.78 -11.33 -5.37
CA ILE A 253 -15.04 -11.61 -3.95
C ILE A 253 -16.52 -11.97 -3.76
N GLU A 254 -17.44 -11.16 -4.27
CA GLU A 254 -18.89 -11.39 -4.18
C GLU A 254 -19.30 -12.73 -4.83
N ALA A 255 -18.73 -13.05 -5.99
CA ALA A 255 -19.00 -14.32 -6.66
C ALA A 255 -18.43 -15.54 -5.92
N THR A 256 -17.31 -15.38 -5.20
CA THR A 256 -16.60 -16.47 -4.52
C THR A 256 -17.10 -16.67 -3.09
N TRP A 257 -17.37 -15.58 -2.37
CA TRP A 257 -17.83 -15.54 -0.99
C TRP A 257 -19.05 -14.62 -0.81
N PRO A 258 -20.24 -15.04 -1.29
CA PRO A 258 -21.43 -14.18 -1.32
C PRO A 258 -21.96 -13.82 0.08
N GLU A 259 -21.58 -14.53 1.13
CA GLU A 259 -21.98 -14.28 2.52
C GLU A 259 -20.97 -13.39 3.27
N THR A 260 -19.89 -12.97 2.63
CA THR A 260 -18.87 -12.12 3.25
C THR A 260 -19.23 -10.65 3.10
N ASP A 261 -19.34 -9.95 4.21
CA ASP A 261 -19.56 -8.50 4.19
C ASP A 261 -18.28 -7.75 3.79
N VAL A 262 -18.42 -6.76 2.93
CA VAL A 262 -17.29 -5.98 2.41
C VAL A 262 -17.54 -4.49 2.60
N VAL A 263 -16.63 -3.82 3.31
CA VAL A 263 -16.59 -2.35 3.40
C VAL A 263 -15.37 -1.84 2.65
N VAL A 264 -15.60 -0.87 1.75
CA VAL A 264 -14.54 -0.21 0.99
C VAL A 264 -14.47 1.26 1.36
N LEU A 265 -13.35 1.69 1.91
CA LEU A 265 -13.09 3.09 2.20
C LEU A 265 -12.28 3.73 1.08
N ARG A 266 -12.85 4.76 0.46
CA ARG A 266 -12.27 5.53 -0.65
C ARG A 266 -12.18 7.01 -0.30
N PRO A 267 -11.10 7.74 -0.68
CA PRO A 267 -10.97 9.14 -0.37
C PRO A 267 -11.98 10.00 -1.14
N ASP A 268 -12.57 10.98 -0.46
CA ASP A 268 -13.36 12.03 -1.11
C ASP A 268 -12.48 13.06 -1.84
N ALA A 269 -13.12 13.93 -2.61
CA ALA A 269 -12.43 15.00 -3.35
C ALA A 269 -11.61 15.94 -2.44
N ALA A 270 -12.02 16.11 -1.19
CA ALA A 270 -11.32 16.98 -0.25
C ALA A 270 -10.05 16.33 0.31
N VAL A 271 -10.07 15.04 0.57
CA VAL A 271 -8.87 14.25 0.91
C VAL A 271 -7.89 14.25 -0.25
N LEU A 272 -8.37 14.00 -1.47
CA LEU A 272 -7.54 14.04 -2.68
C LEU A 272 -6.91 15.42 -2.93
N ALA A 273 -7.63 16.50 -2.63
CA ALA A 273 -7.10 17.86 -2.71
C ALA A 273 -5.98 18.11 -1.68
N ALA A 274 -6.10 17.55 -0.47
CA ALA A 274 -5.07 17.65 0.56
C ALA A 274 -3.78 16.90 0.20
N ALA A 275 -3.88 15.83 -0.59
CA ALA A 275 -2.75 15.00 -1.04
C ALA A 275 -1.92 15.64 -2.17
N ARG A 276 -2.34 16.80 -2.71
CA ARG A 276 -1.59 17.50 -3.79
C ARG A 276 -0.28 18.12 -3.27
N PRO A 277 0.75 18.29 -4.11
CA PRO A 277 0.72 18.21 -5.60
C PRO A 277 0.88 16.80 -6.18
N ASN A 278 1.29 15.81 -5.40
CA ASN A 278 1.45 14.43 -5.86
C ASN A 278 1.43 13.47 -4.66
N PRO A 279 1.13 12.17 -4.88
CA PRO A 279 1.08 11.16 -3.83
C PRO A 279 2.40 10.92 -3.09
N MET A 280 3.53 11.34 -3.66
CA MET A 280 4.87 11.18 -3.05
C MET A 280 5.30 12.41 -2.24
N SER A 281 4.38 13.35 -1.93
CA SER A 281 4.71 14.55 -1.16
C SER A 281 4.69 14.26 0.34
N VAL A 282 5.88 14.32 0.95
CA VAL A 282 6.04 14.17 2.40
C VAL A 282 5.38 15.33 3.17
N GLU A 283 5.40 16.55 2.62
CA GLU A 283 4.79 17.72 3.24
C GLU A 283 3.27 17.61 3.39
N GLN A 284 2.65 16.75 2.56
CA GLN A 284 1.20 16.54 2.57
C GLN A 284 0.75 15.39 3.48
N THR A 285 1.66 14.69 4.15
CA THR A 285 1.33 13.58 5.07
C THR A 285 0.35 14.03 6.16
N ILE A 286 0.72 15.04 6.95
CA ILE A 286 -0.13 15.55 8.05
C ILE A 286 -1.42 16.21 7.55
N PRO A 287 -1.40 17.09 6.52
CA PRO A 287 -2.64 17.60 5.94
C PRO A 287 -3.61 16.53 5.47
N THR A 288 -3.10 15.49 4.79
CA THR A 288 -3.92 14.36 4.32
C THR A 288 -4.50 13.58 5.49
N PHE A 289 -3.68 13.23 6.49
CA PHE A 289 -4.12 12.55 7.70
C PHE A 289 -5.28 13.28 8.38
N LEU A 290 -5.11 14.58 8.68
CA LEU A 290 -6.14 15.38 9.35
C LEU A 290 -7.42 15.50 8.52
N ARG A 291 -7.27 15.63 7.20
CA ARG A 291 -8.45 15.71 6.30
C ARG A 291 -9.19 14.39 6.25
N THR A 292 -8.46 13.27 6.25
CA THR A 292 -9.03 11.93 6.29
C THR A 292 -9.83 11.69 7.57
N LEU A 293 -9.29 12.06 8.74
CA LEU A 293 -10.05 11.95 10.00
C LEU A 293 -11.36 12.75 9.95
N ALA A 294 -11.32 13.97 9.39
CA ALA A 294 -12.52 14.80 9.25
C ALA A 294 -13.53 14.21 8.24
N PHE A 295 -13.07 13.55 7.19
CA PHE A 295 -13.89 12.84 6.23
C PHE A 295 -14.53 11.60 6.87
N LEU A 296 -13.74 10.73 7.49
CA LEU A 296 -14.20 9.46 8.05
C LEU A 296 -15.16 9.65 9.22
N ARG A 297 -15.05 10.74 9.98
CA ARG A 297 -16.06 11.08 10.99
C ARG A 297 -17.48 11.15 10.41
N ARG A 298 -17.61 11.51 9.14
CA ARG A 298 -18.92 11.57 8.44
C ARG A 298 -19.25 10.23 7.82
N GLU A 299 -18.30 9.63 7.15
CA GLU A 299 -18.46 8.34 6.45
C GLU A 299 -18.83 7.22 7.42
N LEU A 300 -18.12 7.11 8.54
CA LEU A 300 -18.41 6.12 9.59
C LEU A 300 -19.72 6.42 10.36
N ALA A 301 -20.30 7.61 10.22
CA ALA A 301 -21.60 7.93 10.81
C ALA A 301 -22.77 7.55 9.89
N GLU A 302 -22.53 7.12 8.66
CA GLU A 302 -23.55 6.56 7.80
C GLU A 302 -23.97 5.18 8.33
N SER A 303 -25.29 4.99 8.53
CA SER A 303 -25.84 3.83 9.24
C SER A 303 -25.35 2.50 8.69
N HIS A 304 -25.31 2.34 7.36
CA HIS A 304 -24.90 1.07 6.73
C HIS A 304 -23.45 0.69 7.02
N VAL A 305 -22.50 1.63 6.89
CA VAL A 305 -21.09 1.37 7.15
C VAL A 305 -20.88 1.12 8.65
N TRP A 306 -21.53 1.93 9.50
CA TRP A 306 -21.44 1.76 10.94
C TRP A 306 -21.97 0.42 11.42
N ASP A 307 -23.15 0.01 10.95
CA ASP A 307 -23.79 -1.24 11.34
C ASP A 307 -22.86 -2.45 11.06
N LEU A 308 -22.21 -2.50 9.88
CA LEU A 308 -21.24 -3.54 9.56
C LEU A 308 -19.97 -3.49 10.43
N LEU A 309 -19.44 -2.30 10.67
CA LEU A 309 -18.25 -2.17 11.54
C LEU A 309 -18.57 -2.55 12.97
N GLU A 310 -19.73 -2.18 13.50
CA GLU A 310 -20.18 -2.56 14.85
C GLU A 310 -20.42 -4.06 14.96
N GLU A 311 -21.01 -4.69 13.96
CA GLU A 311 -21.28 -6.13 13.94
C GLU A 311 -19.98 -6.95 13.94
N HIS A 312 -18.99 -6.57 13.13
CA HIS A 312 -17.81 -7.39 12.92
C HIS A 312 -16.58 -6.98 13.72
N LEU A 313 -16.48 -5.71 14.16
CA LEU A 313 -15.28 -5.16 14.79
C LEU A 313 -15.49 -4.72 16.25
N SER A 314 -16.64 -5.01 16.88
CA SER A 314 -16.90 -4.67 18.30
C SER A 314 -16.64 -5.83 19.25
#